data_af010edfcd4b2337ee3f379aa091a0e1
#
_entry.id   af010edfcd4b2337ee3f379aa091a0e1
#
_cell.length_a   1.000
_cell.length_b   1.000
_cell.length_c   1.000
_cell.angle_alpha   90.00
_cell.angle_beta   90.00
_cell.angle_gamma   90.00
#
_symmetry.space_group_name_H-M   'P 1'
#
loop_
_entity.id
_entity.type
_entity.pdbx_description
1 polymer ?
#
loop_
_entity_poly.entity_id
_entity_poly.type
_entity_poly.pdbx_seq_one_letter_code
_entity_poly.pdbx_strand_id
1 'polypeptide(L)'
;MSVINYYEELGISETSSLDDVKKSIKSNRRRYRQLTGSPNIDQRSMAERKMEVIAQAEKVFESEETRQKYDRELENSKQSSEGVPDSTPTNHSNSSYLDSARQAFYSGKKSLAYSYIEEALKINRNDADVWYFKAMISLEDRKLSDAELAISEANRLRPKNADILSLLGDVYCEQNQQKFAIQYYQEAFELSNNSFYLLKKGRSLFLFDQYKQAVKDV
;
A
#
# COMPACT_ATOMS: atom_id res chain seq x y z
N MET A 1 9.05 15.07 -16.84
CA MET A 1 9.14 14.39 -15.54
C MET A 1 8.10 15.02 -14.65
N SER A 2 7.20 14.23 -14.07
CA SER A 2 6.19 14.77 -13.16
C SER A 2 6.85 15.23 -11.86
N VAL A 3 6.58 16.47 -11.44
CA VAL A 3 7.03 17.00 -10.16
C VAL A 3 6.18 16.35 -9.05
N ILE A 4 6.83 15.79 -8.04
CA ILE A 4 6.12 15.20 -6.89
C ILE A 4 5.45 16.32 -6.10
N ASN A 5 4.13 16.21 -5.84
CA ASN A 5 3.44 17.16 -4.98
C ASN A 5 3.65 16.81 -3.50
N TYR A 6 4.67 17.43 -2.87
CA TYR A 6 4.98 17.18 -1.45
C TYR A 6 3.88 17.65 -0.49
N TYR A 7 3.07 18.62 -0.88
CA TYR A 7 1.93 19.05 -0.06
C TYR A 7 0.88 17.94 0.05
N GLU A 8 0.51 17.33 -1.08
CA GLU A 8 -0.43 16.19 -1.11
C GLU A 8 0.17 14.96 -0.43
N GLU A 9 1.43 14.63 -0.77
CA GLU A 9 2.12 13.45 -0.25
C GLU A 9 2.24 13.43 1.28
N LEU A 10 2.34 14.61 1.89
CA LEU A 10 2.49 14.77 3.33
C LEU A 10 1.22 15.26 4.04
N GLY A 11 0.12 15.48 3.28
CA GLY A 11 -1.15 15.97 3.82
C GLY A 11 -1.05 17.38 4.40
N ILE A 12 -0.31 18.27 3.72
CA ILE A 12 -0.06 19.66 4.12
C ILE A 12 -0.84 20.57 3.16
N SER A 13 -1.44 21.65 3.67
CA SER A 13 -2.06 22.64 2.80
C SER A 13 -1.01 23.49 2.08
N GLU A 14 -1.18 23.70 0.77
CA GLU A 14 -0.34 24.60 -0.04
C GLU A 14 -0.35 26.05 0.48
N THR A 15 -1.41 26.46 1.19
CA THR A 15 -1.57 27.79 1.79
C THR A 15 -0.95 27.93 3.20
N SER A 16 -0.39 26.86 3.76
CA SER A 16 0.24 26.88 5.08
C SER A 16 1.50 27.75 5.10
N SER A 17 1.79 28.38 6.24
CA SER A 17 3.06 29.09 6.44
C SER A 17 4.24 28.12 6.34
N LEU A 18 5.42 28.61 5.97
CA LEU A 18 6.63 27.77 5.90
C LEU A 18 6.93 27.09 7.25
N ASP A 19 6.68 27.79 8.36
CA ASP A 19 6.88 27.25 9.70
C ASP A 19 5.90 26.11 10.01
N ASP A 20 4.65 26.22 9.57
CA ASP A 20 3.66 25.16 9.74
C ASP A 20 3.94 23.96 8.84
N VAL A 21 4.43 24.19 7.61
CA VAL A 21 4.93 23.14 6.72
C VAL A 21 6.09 22.39 7.40
N LYS A 22 7.07 23.09 7.93
CA LYS A 22 8.20 22.47 8.67
C LYS A 22 7.75 21.68 9.90
N LYS A 23 6.78 22.19 10.67
CA LYS A 23 6.20 21.46 11.81
C LYS A 23 5.50 20.17 11.35
N SER A 24 4.73 20.26 10.27
CA SER A 24 4.02 19.11 9.69
C SER A 24 5.00 18.06 9.16
N ILE A 25 6.06 18.47 8.46
CA ILE A 25 7.13 17.57 8.01
C ILE A 25 7.79 16.86 9.21
N LYS A 26 8.12 17.58 10.27
CA LYS A 26 8.71 17.02 11.49
C LYS A 26 7.77 16.02 12.19
N SER A 27 6.47 16.31 12.19
CA SER A 27 5.44 15.42 12.73
C SER A 27 5.33 14.13 11.90
N ASN A 28 5.25 14.25 10.58
CA ASN A 28 5.23 13.13 9.65
C ASN A 28 6.49 12.27 9.80
N ARG A 29 7.67 12.88 9.92
CA ARG A 29 8.94 12.18 10.15
C ARG A 29 8.91 11.33 11.43
N ARG A 30 8.37 11.86 12.53
CA ARG A 30 8.21 11.10 13.79
C ARG A 30 7.30 9.90 13.58
N ARG A 31 6.15 10.11 12.95
CA ARG A 31 5.15 9.08 12.70
C ARG A 31 5.72 7.95 11.87
N TYR A 32 6.30 8.26 10.71
CA TYR A 32 6.82 7.24 9.81
C TYR A 32 8.09 6.56 10.33
N ARG A 33 8.93 7.28 11.10
CA ARG A 33 10.09 6.66 11.76
C ARG A 33 9.70 5.54 12.74
N GLN A 34 8.58 5.68 13.43
CA GLN A 34 8.07 4.60 14.29
C GLN A 34 7.60 3.39 13.48
N LEU A 35 7.06 3.63 12.30
CA LEU A 35 6.54 2.57 11.42
C LEU A 35 7.64 1.83 10.64
N THR A 36 8.86 2.37 10.51
CA THR A 36 9.99 1.63 9.91
C THR A 36 10.43 0.43 10.74
N GLY A 37 10.10 0.39 12.02
CA GLY A 37 10.29 -0.77 12.89
C GLY A 37 9.08 -1.70 12.98
N SER A 38 8.02 -1.47 12.20
CA SER A 38 6.82 -2.29 12.24
C SER A 38 7.11 -3.73 11.81
N PRO A 39 6.55 -4.74 12.48
CA PRO A 39 6.60 -6.13 12.04
C PRO A 39 5.80 -6.35 10.74
N ASN A 40 4.89 -5.46 10.40
CA ASN A 40 4.15 -5.47 9.14
C ASN A 40 5.02 -4.88 8.02
N ILE A 41 5.33 -5.71 7.03
CA ILE A 41 6.21 -5.36 5.90
C ILE A 41 5.64 -4.21 5.07
N ASP A 42 4.33 -4.21 4.81
CA ASP A 42 3.70 -3.17 4.00
C ASP A 42 3.76 -1.82 4.70
N GLN A 43 3.51 -1.80 6.02
CA GLN A 43 3.68 -0.60 6.83
C GLN A 43 5.12 -0.10 6.84
N ARG A 44 6.08 -1.03 6.92
CA ARG A 44 7.51 -0.69 6.90
C ARG A 44 7.93 -0.14 5.53
N SER A 45 7.58 -0.83 4.43
CA SER A 45 7.91 -0.39 3.08
C SER A 45 7.27 0.96 2.74
N MET A 46 6.01 1.17 3.18
CA MET A 46 5.37 2.46 3.04
C MET A 46 6.07 3.54 3.86
N ALA A 47 6.45 3.22 5.10
CA ALA A 47 7.16 4.16 5.96
C ALA A 47 8.53 4.54 5.39
N GLU A 48 9.27 3.59 4.83
CA GLU A 48 10.55 3.82 4.16
C GLU A 48 10.39 4.76 2.95
N ARG A 49 9.41 4.51 2.08
CA ARG A 49 9.08 5.42 0.96
C ARG A 49 8.70 6.81 1.44
N LYS A 50 7.84 6.92 2.46
CA LYS A 50 7.44 8.21 3.03
C LYS A 50 8.62 8.93 3.69
N MET A 51 9.57 8.21 4.30
CA MET A 51 10.79 8.80 4.84
C MET A 51 11.69 9.39 3.74
N GLU A 52 11.74 8.75 2.57
CA GLU A 52 12.45 9.28 1.42
C GLU A 52 11.79 10.57 0.88
N VAL A 53 10.47 10.56 0.71
CA VAL A 53 9.68 11.75 0.33
C VAL A 53 9.89 12.88 1.34
N ILE A 54 9.86 12.59 2.64
CA ILE A 54 10.09 13.55 3.70
C ILE A 54 11.50 14.16 3.60
N ALA A 55 12.53 13.35 3.34
CA ALA A 55 13.90 13.83 3.20
C ALA A 55 14.07 14.77 2.00
N GLN A 56 13.34 14.53 0.91
CA GLN A 56 13.31 15.43 -0.25
C GLN A 56 12.51 16.70 0.05
N ALA A 57 11.37 16.59 0.70
CA ALA A 57 10.55 17.72 1.12
C ALA A 57 11.29 18.65 2.09
N GLU A 58 12.08 18.11 3.05
CA GLU A 58 12.90 18.91 3.96
C GLU A 58 13.85 19.86 3.21
N LYS A 59 14.44 19.41 2.09
CA LYS A 59 15.32 20.24 1.25
C LYS A 59 14.54 21.33 0.52
N VAL A 60 13.35 20.98 -0.01
CA VAL A 60 12.49 21.91 -0.75
C VAL A 60 11.95 23.01 0.17
N PHE A 61 11.56 22.67 1.39
CA PHE A 61 11.01 23.59 2.38
C PHE A 61 12.05 24.10 3.40
N GLU A 62 13.33 24.09 3.03
CA GLU A 62 14.41 24.64 3.86
C GLU A 62 14.32 26.16 4.01
N SER A 63 13.99 26.86 2.92
CA SER A 63 13.82 28.30 2.88
C SER A 63 12.61 28.72 2.07
N GLU A 64 12.15 29.97 2.21
CA GLU A 64 11.09 30.54 1.41
C GLU A 64 11.49 30.60 -0.08
N GLU A 65 12.75 30.82 -0.38
CA GLU A 65 13.28 30.86 -1.75
C GLU A 65 13.18 29.48 -2.44
N THR A 66 13.60 28.42 -1.77
CA THR A 66 13.51 27.05 -2.29
C THR A 66 12.05 26.60 -2.45
N ARG A 67 11.18 26.99 -1.52
CA ARG A 67 9.75 26.78 -1.60
C ARG A 67 9.15 27.46 -2.81
N GLN A 68 9.39 28.75 -3.02
CA GLN A 68 8.86 29.50 -4.17
C GLN A 68 9.32 28.94 -5.51
N LYS A 69 10.56 28.45 -5.58
CA LYS A 69 11.06 27.78 -6.78
C LYS A 69 10.27 26.50 -7.05
N TYR A 70 10.08 25.69 -6.03
CA TYR A 70 9.32 24.45 -6.12
C TYR A 70 7.84 24.71 -6.47
N ASP A 71 7.20 25.70 -5.83
CA ASP A 71 5.80 26.05 -6.10
C ASP A 71 5.61 26.47 -7.57
N ARG A 72 6.55 27.23 -8.16
CA ARG A 72 6.54 27.56 -9.61
C ARG A 72 6.72 26.32 -10.49
N GLU A 73 7.61 25.42 -10.12
CA GLU A 73 7.80 24.16 -10.87
C GLU A 73 6.55 23.27 -10.78
N LEU A 74 5.90 23.24 -9.63
CA LEU A 74 4.65 22.53 -9.41
C LEU A 74 3.51 23.13 -10.24
N GLU A 75 3.37 24.45 -10.25
CA GLU A 75 2.36 25.18 -11.02
C GLU A 75 2.58 25.03 -12.53
N ASN A 76 3.82 25.11 -13.01
CA ASN A 76 4.15 24.83 -14.40
C ASN A 76 3.87 23.37 -14.80
N SER A 77 4.03 22.43 -13.90
CA SER A 77 3.68 21.02 -14.15
C SER A 77 2.15 20.82 -14.20
N LYS A 78 1.39 21.59 -13.42
CA LYS A 78 -0.09 21.63 -13.49
C LYS A 78 -0.57 22.26 -14.81
N GLN A 79 0.04 23.35 -15.25
CA GLN A 79 -0.34 24.08 -16.50
C GLN A 79 0.04 23.34 -17.79
N SER A 80 1.10 22.52 -17.78
CA SER A 80 1.44 21.70 -18.95
C SER A 80 0.48 20.51 -19.17
N SER A 81 -0.45 20.28 -18.25
CA SER A 81 -1.58 19.35 -18.40
C SER A 81 -2.93 20.04 -18.74
N GLU A 82 -2.97 21.39 -18.76
CA GLU A 82 -4.19 22.16 -19.09
C GLU A 82 -4.16 22.67 -20.53
N GLY A 83 -4.52 21.80 -21.42
CA GLY A 83 -4.77 22.17 -22.79
C GLY A 83 -5.88 21.34 -23.41
N VAL A 84 -7.11 21.45 -22.91
CA VAL A 84 -8.42 21.41 -23.59
C VAL A 84 -9.53 21.57 -22.53
N PRO A 85 -10.48 22.52 -22.65
CA PRO A 85 -11.63 22.57 -21.75
C PRO A 85 -12.71 21.63 -22.26
N ASP A 86 -12.80 20.48 -21.67
CA ASP A 86 -14.03 19.68 -21.74
C ASP A 86 -14.33 19.03 -20.39
N SER A 87 -15.58 19.17 -20.01
CA SER A 87 -16.22 18.72 -18.79
C SER A 87 -16.25 17.20 -18.71
N THR A 88 -15.16 16.61 -18.21
CA THR A 88 -15.13 15.21 -17.79
C THR A 88 -14.23 15.06 -16.55
N PRO A 89 -14.52 14.12 -15.64
CA PRO A 89 -13.88 14.05 -14.33
C PRO A 89 -12.37 13.84 -14.46
N THR A 90 -11.62 14.58 -13.64
CA THR A 90 -10.16 14.53 -13.49
C THR A 90 -9.60 13.14 -13.74
N ASN A 91 -8.72 13.04 -14.75
CA ASN A 91 -8.08 11.81 -15.19
C ASN A 91 -7.08 11.34 -14.12
N HIS A 92 -7.61 10.84 -13.00
CA HIS A 92 -6.80 10.16 -12.00
C HIS A 92 -6.25 8.90 -12.66
N SER A 93 -4.93 8.81 -12.76
CA SER A 93 -4.28 7.57 -13.19
C SER A 93 -4.61 6.45 -12.20
N ASN A 94 -4.61 5.21 -12.66
CA ASN A 94 -4.84 4.04 -11.81
C ASN A 94 -3.97 4.04 -10.54
N SER A 95 -2.69 4.46 -10.67
CA SER A 95 -1.75 4.61 -9.55
C SER A 95 -2.21 5.65 -8.52
N SER A 96 -2.81 6.77 -8.95
CA SER A 96 -3.32 7.80 -8.05
C SER A 96 -4.47 7.31 -7.17
N TYR A 97 -5.40 6.52 -7.73
CA TYR A 97 -6.47 5.91 -6.95
C TYR A 97 -5.94 4.84 -5.99
N LEU A 98 -4.96 4.04 -6.40
CA LEU A 98 -4.35 3.04 -5.51
C LEU A 98 -3.62 3.71 -4.34
N ASP A 99 -2.92 4.82 -4.56
CA ASP A 99 -2.25 5.57 -3.49
C ASP A 99 -3.27 6.24 -2.55
N SER A 100 -4.36 6.78 -3.10
CA SER A 100 -5.48 7.29 -2.30
C SER A 100 -6.15 6.21 -1.46
N ALA A 101 -6.31 5.01 -2.03
CA ALA A 101 -6.84 3.84 -1.32
C ALA A 101 -5.93 3.43 -0.16
N ARG A 102 -4.62 3.38 -0.39
CA ARG A 102 -3.63 3.10 0.66
C ARG A 102 -3.70 4.14 1.77
N GLN A 103 -3.72 5.42 1.44
CA GLN A 103 -3.82 6.50 2.41
C GLN A 103 -5.10 6.42 3.24
N ALA A 104 -6.25 6.19 2.59
CA ALA A 104 -7.54 6.02 3.26
C ALA A 104 -7.52 4.83 4.22
N PHE A 105 -6.99 3.69 3.78
CA PHE A 105 -6.89 2.47 4.58
C PHE A 105 -6.04 2.69 5.84
N TYR A 106 -4.82 3.20 5.69
CA TYR A 106 -3.93 3.47 6.84
C TYR A 106 -4.42 4.59 7.76
N SER A 107 -5.36 5.42 7.29
CA SER A 107 -6.09 6.40 8.11
C SER A 107 -7.33 5.80 8.79
N GLY A 108 -7.57 4.49 8.67
CA GLY A 108 -8.73 3.80 9.24
C GLY A 108 -10.04 4.00 8.47
N LYS A 109 -10.00 4.68 7.31
CA LYS A 109 -11.18 4.97 6.48
C LYS A 109 -11.40 3.86 5.44
N LYS A 110 -11.69 2.65 5.92
CA LYS A 110 -11.78 1.45 5.08
C LYS A 110 -12.81 1.58 3.94
N SER A 111 -14.00 2.10 4.21
CA SER A 111 -15.03 2.29 3.17
C SER A 111 -14.55 3.19 2.03
N LEU A 112 -13.79 4.24 2.36
CA LEU A 112 -13.21 5.15 1.38
C LEU A 112 -12.09 4.44 0.58
N ALA A 113 -11.29 3.59 1.23
CA ALA A 113 -10.29 2.80 0.55
C ALA A 113 -10.92 1.86 -0.49
N TYR A 114 -12.02 1.18 -0.14
CA TYR A 114 -12.78 0.37 -1.11
C TYR A 114 -13.30 1.19 -2.28
N SER A 115 -13.84 2.40 -2.04
CA SER A 115 -14.31 3.27 -3.13
C SER A 115 -13.19 3.61 -4.11
N TYR A 116 -12.01 3.96 -3.61
CA TYR A 116 -10.85 4.23 -4.46
C TYR A 116 -10.37 2.99 -5.23
N ILE A 117 -10.40 1.82 -4.62
CA ILE A 117 -10.07 0.55 -5.30
C ILE A 117 -11.06 0.28 -6.45
N GLU A 118 -12.35 0.47 -6.24
CA GLU A 118 -13.36 0.27 -7.30
C GLU A 118 -13.16 1.27 -8.45
N GLU A 119 -12.82 2.53 -8.17
CA GLU A 119 -12.49 3.51 -9.20
C GLU A 119 -11.21 3.12 -9.96
N ALA A 120 -10.17 2.66 -9.27
CA ALA A 120 -8.97 2.14 -9.92
C ALA A 120 -9.27 0.97 -10.85
N LEU A 121 -10.12 0.02 -10.42
CA LEU A 121 -10.51 -1.15 -11.22
C LEU A 121 -11.41 -0.81 -12.41
N LYS A 122 -12.16 0.29 -12.36
CA LYS A 122 -12.92 0.79 -13.53
C LYS A 122 -11.97 1.31 -14.62
N ILE A 123 -10.87 1.94 -14.23
CA ILE A 123 -9.86 2.47 -15.16
C ILE A 123 -9.03 1.33 -15.74
N ASN A 124 -8.51 0.46 -14.90
CA ASN A 124 -7.68 -0.67 -15.32
C ASN A 124 -7.93 -1.93 -14.46
N ARG A 125 -8.72 -2.84 -14.98
CA ARG A 125 -8.99 -4.14 -14.35
C ARG A 125 -7.79 -5.09 -14.35
N ASN A 126 -6.78 -4.81 -15.16
CA ASN A 126 -5.61 -5.68 -15.30
C ASN A 126 -4.42 -5.21 -14.45
N ASP A 127 -4.67 -4.46 -13.39
CA ASP A 127 -3.64 -4.02 -12.46
C ASP A 127 -3.55 -4.97 -11.26
N ALA A 128 -2.48 -5.77 -11.23
CA ALA A 128 -2.26 -6.75 -10.16
C ALA A 128 -2.08 -6.10 -8.78
N ASP A 129 -1.54 -4.87 -8.72
CA ASP A 129 -1.31 -4.18 -7.45
C ASP A 129 -2.62 -3.69 -6.83
N VAL A 130 -3.59 -3.29 -7.65
CA VAL A 130 -4.93 -2.92 -7.19
C VAL A 130 -5.66 -4.14 -6.63
N TRP A 131 -5.61 -5.27 -7.34
CA TRP A 131 -6.22 -6.52 -6.87
C TRP A 131 -5.55 -7.05 -5.59
N TYR A 132 -4.23 -7.00 -5.53
CA TYR A 132 -3.47 -7.35 -4.32
C TYR A 132 -3.91 -6.51 -3.12
N PHE A 133 -4.02 -5.19 -3.29
CA PHE A 133 -4.43 -4.29 -2.23
C PHE A 133 -5.90 -4.50 -1.82
N LYS A 134 -6.80 -4.79 -2.79
CA LYS A 134 -8.18 -5.20 -2.51
C LYS A 134 -8.23 -6.45 -1.64
N ALA A 135 -7.42 -7.46 -1.97
CA ALA A 135 -7.34 -8.70 -1.20
C ALA A 135 -6.86 -8.45 0.23
N MET A 136 -5.84 -7.62 0.41
CA MET A 136 -5.29 -7.26 1.72
C MET A 136 -6.34 -6.59 2.61
N ILE A 137 -7.08 -5.60 2.09
CA ILE A 137 -8.16 -4.94 2.84
C ILE A 137 -9.27 -5.93 3.18
N SER A 138 -9.67 -6.77 2.21
CA SER A 138 -10.73 -7.77 2.41
C SER A 138 -10.35 -8.80 3.47
N LEU A 139 -9.09 -9.23 3.49
CA LEU A 139 -8.57 -10.15 4.50
C LEU A 139 -8.62 -9.52 5.90
N GLU A 140 -8.22 -8.27 6.04
CA GLU A 140 -8.28 -7.55 7.32
C GLU A 140 -9.72 -7.33 7.80
N ASP A 141 -10.67 -7.17 6.87
CA ASP A 141 -12.11 -7.09 7.17
C ASP A 141 -12.78 -8.46 7.38
N ARG A 142 -12.00 -9.55 7.37
CA ARG A 142 -12.50 -10.93 7.49
C ARG A 142 -13.46 -11.34 6.37
N LYS A 143 -13.44 -10.67 5.23
CA LYS A 143 -14.19 -11.02 4.03
C LYS A 143 -13.41 -12.05 3.20
N LEU A 144 -13.30 -13.26 3.72
CA LEU A 144 -12.37 -14.27 3.20
C LEU A 144 -12.63 -14.63 1.73
N SER A 145 -13.92 -14.71 1.31
CA SER A 145 -14.27 -14.99 -0.09
C SER A 145 -13.85 -13.86 -1.03
N ASP A 146 -14.05 -12.60 -0.62
CA ASP A 146 -13.63 -11.44 -1.42
C ASP A 146 -12.11 -11.34 -1.49
N ALA A 147 -11.42 -11.65 -0.39
CA ALA A 147 -9.97 -11.70 -0.35
C ALA A 147 -9.41 -12.76 -1.30
N GLU A 148 -9.99 -13.98 -1.29
CA GLU A 148 -9.59 -15.07 -2.18
C GLU A 148 -9.79 -14.73 -3.65
N LEU A 149 -10.95 -14.19 -4.01
CA LEU A 149 -11.21 -13.74 -5.38
C LEU A 149 -10.22 -12.67 -5.82
N ALA A 150 -9.99 -11.67 -5.00
CA ALA A 150 -9.09 -10.57 -5.34
C ALA A 150 -7.64 -11.03 -5.47
N ILE A 151 -7.14 -11.86 -4.54
CA ILE A 151 -5.75 -12.34 -4.61
C ILE A 151 -5.54 -13.34 -5.76
N SER A 152 -6.57 -14.11 -6.11
CA SER A 152 -6.52 -15.01 -7.27
C SER A 152 -6.39 -14.21 -8.57
N GLU A 153 -7.11 -13.10 -8.70
CA GLU A 153 -6.97 -12.18 -9.85
C GLU A 153 -5.58 -11.53 -9.88
N ALA A 154 -5.07 -11.09 -8.75
CA ALA A 154 -3.70 -10.57 -8.68
C ALA A 154 -2.67 -11.62 -9.14
N ASN A 155 -2.81 -12.88 -8.70
CA ASN A 155 -1.94 -13.98 -9.08
C ASN A 155 -2.07 -14.36 -10.56
N ARG A 156 -3.27 -14.29 -11.12
CA ARG A 156 -3.50 -14.50 -12.56
C ARG A 156 -2.79 -13.43 -13.41
N LEU A 157 -2.81 -12.18 -12.95
CA LEU A 157 -2.21 -11.04 -13.66
C LEU A 157 -0.69 -10.99 -13.51
N ARG A 158 -0.17 -11.36 -12.33
CA ARG A 158 1.27 -11.39 -12.03
C ARG A 158 1.65 -12.70 -11.34
N PRO A 159 1.74 -13.79 -12.11
CA PRO A 159 2.13 -15.08 -11.56
C PRO A 159 3.59 -15.05 -11.07
N LYS A 160 3.91 -15.91 -10.12
CA LYS A 160 5.25 -16.02 -9.53
C LYS A 160 5.73 -14.74 -8.82
N ASN A 161 4.83 -14.00 -8.21
CA ASN A 161 5.17 -12.91 -7.31
C ASN A 161 5.10 -13.40 -5.86
N ALA A 162 6.22 -13.29 -5.13
CA ALA A 162 6.34 -13.83 -3.78
C ALA A 162 5.37 -13.18 -2.78
N ASP A 163 5.10 -11.88 -2.89
CA ASP A 163 4.16 -11.17 -2.01
C ASP A 163 2.72 -11.62 -2.25
N ILE A 164 2.33 -11.82 -3.51
CA ILE A 164 1.00 -12.33 -3.90
C ILE A 164 0.81 -13.75 -3.38
N LEU A 165 1.80 -14.63 -3.58
CA LEU A 165 1.75 -15.99 -3.04
C LEU A 165 1.71 -16.01 -1.52
N SER A 166 2.46 -15.13 -0.87
CA SER A 166 2.41 -14.99 0.59
C SER A 166 1.02 -14.56 1.08
N LEU A 167 0.36 -13.63 0.39
CA LEU A 167 -1.00 -13.20 0.75
C LEU A 167 -2.04 -14.29 0.45
N LEU A 168 -1.87 -15.09 -0.62
CA LEU A 168 -2.65 -16.33 -0.83
C LEU A 168 -2.50 -17.27 0.37
N GLY A 169 -1.28 -17.47 0.84
CA GLY A 169 -1.03 -18.26 2.04
C GLY A 169 -1.76 -17.71 3.28
N ASP A 170 -1.77 -16.38 3.46
CA ASP A 170 -2.50 -15.73 4.57
C ASP A 170 -4.02 -15.99 4.46
N VAL A 171 -4.59 -15.87 3.26
CA VAL A 171 -6.02 -16.14 3.04
C VAL A 171 -6.37 -17.59 3.37
N TYR A 172 -5.59 -18.55 2.87
CA TYR A 172 -5.83 -19.97 3.16
C TYR A 172 -5.60 -20.31 4.65
N CYS A 173 -4.67 -19.61 5.32
CA CYS A 173 -4.48 -19.77 6.75
C CYS A 173 -5.72 -19.31 7.54
N GLU A 174 -6.31 -18.17 7.19
CA GLU A 174 -7.55 -17.66 7.81
C GLU A 174 -8.78 -18.53 7.49
N GLN A 175 -8.77 -19.23 6.37
CA GLN A 175 -9.78 -20.23 6.00
C GLN A 175 -9.58 -21.60 6.68
N ASN A 176 -8.61 -21.72 7.60
CA ASN A 176 -8.20 -22.99 8.22
C ASN A 176 -7.70 -24.06 7.22
N GLN A 177 -7.20 -23.63 6.07
CA GLN A 177 -6.66 -24.51 5.02
C GLN A 177 -5.12 -24.51 5.05
N GLN A 178 -4.54 -24.87 6.20
CA GLN A 178 -3.10 -24.74 6.50
C GLN A 178 -2.21 -25.46 5.50
N LYS A 179 -2.64 -26.56 4.89
CA LYS A 179 -1.85 -27.28 3.88
C LYS A 179 -1.55 -26.38 2.66
N PHE A 180 -2.56 -25.67 2.16
CA PHE A 180 -2.39 -24.73 1.05
C PHE A 180 -1.56 -23.52 1.48
N ALA A 181 -1.81 -22.98 2.68
CA ALA A 181 -1.02 -21.89 3.22
C ALA A 181 0.48 -22.22 3.27
N ILE A 182 0.84 -23.41 3.80
CA ILE A 182 2.21 -23.90 3.86
C ILE A 182 2.85 -23.99 2.47
N GLN A 183 2.11 -24.49 1.48
CA GLN A 183 2.59 -24.59 0.10
C GLN A 183 2.88 -23.22 -0.49
N TYR A 184 1.97 -22.27 -0.39
CA TYR A 184 2.16 -20.93 -0.93
C TYR A 184 3.28 -20.16 -0.26
N TYR A 185 3.47 -20.29 1.06
CA TYR A 185 4.63 -19.70 1.74
C TYR A 185 5.96 -20.32 1.31
N GLN A 186 5.98 -21.62 1.03
CA GLN A 186 7.15 -22.29 0.50
C GLN A 186 7.49 -21.77 -0.91
N GLU A 187 6.50 -21.68 -1.81
CA GLU A 187 6.68 -21.13 -3.15
C GLU A 187 7.17 -19.67 -3.10
N ALA A 188 6.60 -18.85 -2.21
CA ALA A 188 7.03 -17.46 -2.01
C ALA A 188 8.51 -17.38 -1.55
N PHE A 189 8.92 -18.28 -0.66
CA PHE A 189 10.33 -18.37 -0.23
C PHE A 189 11.25 -18.77 -1.39
N GLU A 190 10.89 -19.78 -2.16
CA GLU A 190 11.67 -20.25 -3.30
C GLU A 190 11.90 -19.18 -4.36
N LEU A 191 10.92 -18.30 -4.56
CA LEU A 191 11.02 -17.19 -5.50
C LEU A 191 11.90 -16.04 -5.03
N SER A 192 11.92 -15.74 -3.73
CA SER A 192 12.55 -14.51 -3.21
C SER A 192 13.73 -14.75 -2.29
N ASN A 193 13.90 -16.00 -1.80
CA ASN A 193 14.84 -16.39 -0.74
C ASN A 193 14.71 -15.55 0.54
N ASN A 194 13.52 -14.99 0.82
CA ASN A 194 13.26 -14.17 1.99
C ASN A 194 12.76 -15.03 3.16
N SER A 195 13.55 -15.09 4.23
CA SER A 195 13.26 -15.88 5.43
C SER A 195 11.94 -15.52 6.13
N PHE A 196 11.36 -14.36 5.84
CA PHE A 196 10.05 -13.98 6.34
C PHE A 196 8.95 -14.97 5.94
N TYR A 197 8.98 -15.49 4.71
CA TYR A 197 8.01 -16.50 4.27
C TYR A 197 8.19 -17.84 4.98
N LEU A 198 9.43 -18.19 5.36
CA LEU A 198 9.67 -19.35 6.22
C LEU A 198 9.09 -19.18 7.62
N LEU A 199 9.13 -17.96 8.16
CA LEU A 199 8.49 -17.67 9.45
C LEU A 199 6.96 -17.85 9.37
N LYS A 200 6.31 -17.34 8.31
CA LYS A 200 4.88 -17.56 8.08
C LYS A 200 4.54 -19.04 7.91
N LYS A 201 5.35 -19.77 7.14
CA LYS A 201 5.21 -21.22 6.99
C LYS A 201 5.33 -21.95 8.33
N GLY A 202 6.34 -21.61 9.14
CA GLY A 202 6.55 -22.20 10.47
C GLY A 202 5.36 -21.97 11.40
N ARG A 203 4.80 -20.74 11.42
CA ARG A 203 3.58 -20.43 12.16
C ARG A 203 2.38 -21.26 11.69
N SER A 204 2.21 -21.41 10.40
CA SER A 204 1.10 -22.21 9.83
C SER A 204 1.24 -23.70 10.15
N LEU A 205 2.46 -24.23 10.12
CA LEU A 205 2.76 -25.61 10.55
C LEU A 205 2.41 -25.83 12.02
N PHE A 206 2.81 -24.91 12.90
CA PHE A 206 2.50 -24.99 14.32
C PHE A 206 0.99 -25.01 14.58
N LEU A 207 0.22 -24.14 13.92
CA LEU A 207 -1.23 -24.12 14.02
C LEU A 207 -1.87 -25.42 13.48
N PHE A 208 -1.32 -25.97 12.41
CA PHE A 208 -1.80 -27.23 11.84
C PHE A 208 -1.58 -28.42 12.75
N ASP A 209 -0.42 -28.50 13.40
CA ASP A 209 -0.11 -29.57 14.35
C ASP A 209 -0.94 -29.47 15.64
N GLN A 210 -1.18 -28.25 16.16
CA GLN A 210 -2.10 -28.04 17.28
C GLN A 210 -3.53 -28.49 16.94
N TYR A 211 -4.03 -28.17 15.74
CA TYR A 211 -5.35 -28.59 15.30
C TYR A 211 -5.45 -30.13 15.21
N LYS A 212 -4.44 -30.79 14.65
CA LYS A 212 -4.40 -32.27 14.60
C LYS A 212 -4.41 -32.91 15.99
N GLN A 213 -3.70 -32.32 16.94
CA GLN A 213 -3.71 -32.79 18.32
C GLN A 213 -5.11 -32.66 18.92
N ALA A 214 -5.72 -31.50 18.84
CA ALA A 214 -7.05 -31.23 19.36
C ALA A 214 -8.13 -32.17 18.79
N VAL A 215 -8.03 -32.52 17.50
CA VAL A 215 -8.96 -33.48 16.86
C VAL A 215 -8.74 -34.92 17.31
N LYS A 216 -7.54 -35.30 17.78
CA LYS A 216 -7.29 -36.64 18.30
C LYS A 216 -7.75 -36.84 19.74
N ASP A 217 -7.89 -35.73 20.47
CA ASP A 217 -8.26 -35.73 21.88
C ASP A 217 -9.79 -35.70 22.10
N VAL A 218 -10.59 -35.68 21.01
CA VAL A 218 -12.06 -35.76 20.95
C VAL A 218 -12.49 -37.13 20.44
#